data_861edfb0355f663b3f569585b1ec12a8
#
_entry.id   861edfb0355f663b3f569585b1ec12a8
#
_cell.length_a   1.000
_cell.length_b   1.000
_cell.length_c   1.000
_cell.angle_alpha   90.00
_cell.angle_beta   90.00
_cell.angle_gamma   90.00
#
_symmetry.space_group_name_H-M   'P 1'
#
loop_
_entity.id
_entity.type
_entity.pdbx_description
1 polymer ?
#
loop_
_entity_poly.entity_id
_entity_poly.type
_entity_poly.pdbx_seq_one_letter_code
_entity_poly.pdbx_strand_id
1 'polypeptide(L)'
;SPCHLPMVEYVKSLVPRGRYTAQHYYCRPDGKPVRGWVTHHENNIWGNTAPAKKDTPHHFPAGAIWMCQDIWEYYQFNQDRKFLEEYYDTMLQAALFWVDNLWTDKRDGMLVANPSHSPEHGEYSLGCSTSQAMIWEIFNIMIKASKELGRENDPEIKEISASLAKLSGPKIGLGGQFMEWKDEVTKDINGDGGHRHTNHLFWLHPGSAIVAGRSEWDNKYAEAMKVTLNTRGDAGTGWSKAWKLNFWARLHDGNRSHKLLESALKLTKPGANFGGVYTNLFDAHPPFQID
;
A
#
# COMPACT_ATOMS: atom_id res chain seq x y z
N SER A 1 -9.90 -10.67 15.59
CA SER A 1 -9.57 -12.05 15.96
C SER A 1 -8.33 -12.09 16.85
N PRO A 2 -8.25 -12.94 17.87
CA PRO A 2 -7.02 -13.10 18.67
C PRO A 2 -5.80 -13.47 17.81
N CYS A 3 -5.99 -14.11 16.68
CA CYS A 3 -4.90 -14.44 15.74
C CYS A 3 -4.24 -13.21 15.08
N HIS A 4 -4.88 -12.06 15.13
CA HIS A 4 -4.34 -10.82 14.60
C HIS A 4 -3.33 -10.13 15.53
N LEU A 5 -3.48 -10.32 16.84
CA LEU A 5 -2.63 -9.69 17.85
C LEU A 5 -1.14 -9.98 17.69
N PRO A 6 -0.68 -11.22 17.43
CA PRO A 6 0.75 -11.50 17.26
C PRO A 6 1.38 -10.69 16.13
N MET A 7 0.64 -10.45 15.03
CA MET A 7 1.10 -9.60 13.95
C MET A 7 1.24 -8.15 14.40
N VAL A 8 0.24 -7.62 15.08
CA VAL A 8 0.26 -6.23 15.60
C VAL A 8 1.42 -6.02 16.57
N GLU A 9 1.67 -6.99 17.45
CA GLU A 9 2.80 -6.97 18.35
C GLU A 9 4.16 -7.03 17.64
N TYR A 10 4.23 -7.85 16.59
CA TYR A 10 5.41 -7.87 15.73
C TYR A 10 5.66 -6.49 15.10
N VAL A 11 4.63 -5.83 14.55
CA VAL A 11 4.75 -4.47 13.99
C VAL A 11 5.29 -3.49 15.03
N LYS A 12 4.75 -3.50 16.26
CA LYS A 12 5.23 -2.66 17.36
C LYS A 12 6.69 -2.94 17.69
N SER A 13 7.11 -4.20 17.64
CA SER A 13 8.50 -4.61 17.92
C SER A 13 9.52 -4.08 16.90
N LEU A 14 9.09 -3.74 15.69
CA LEU A 14 9.95 -3.16 14.65
C LEU A 14 10.32 -1.69 14.89
N VAL A 15 9.55 -0.97 15.69
CA VAL A 15 9.70 0.48 15.89
C VAL A 15 11.11 0.92 16.27
N PRO A 16 11.81 0.31 17.26
CA PRO A 16 13.15 0.75 17.62
C PRO A 16 14.15 0.64 16.46
N ARG A 17 14.10 -0.49 15.73
CA ARG A 17 14.97 -0.72 14.56
C ARG A 17 14.58 0.15 13.39
N GLY A 18 13.28 0.35 13.17
CA GLY A 18 12.77 1.23 12.13
C GLY A 18 13.14 2.70 12.35
N ARG A 19 13.24 3.17 13.60
CA ARG A 19 13.79 4.49 13.94
C ARG A 19 15.27 4.60 13.58
N TYR A 20 16.04 3.58 13.92
CA TYR A 20 17.45 3.53 13.50
C TYR A 20 17.56 3.62 11.96
N THR A 21 16.77 2.83 11.25
CA THR A 21 16.76 2.86 9.77
C THR A 21 16.35 4.23 9.24
N ALA A 22 15.30 4.86 9.79
CA ALA A 22 14.88 6.20 9.38
C ALA A 22 16.00 7.22 9.54
N GLN A 23 16.69 7.23 10.65
CA GLN A 23 17.73 8.21 10.96
C GLN A 23 19.05 8.00 10.19
N HIS A 24 19.34 6.78 9.75
CA HIS A 24 20.61 6.46 9.07
C HIS A 24 20.52 6.40 7.56
N TYR A 25 19.35 6.14 7.01
CA TYR A 25 19.15 6.00 5.55
C TYR A 25 18.38 7.16 4.94
N TYR A 26 17.73 8.01 5.77
CA TYR A 26 16.90 9.10 5.29
C TYR A 26 17.30 10.41 5.94
N CYS A 27 17.10 11.50 5.22
CA CYS A 27 17.26 12.86 5.73
C CYS A 27 16.11 13.74 5.22
N ARG A 28 15.72 14.70 6.03
CA ARG A 28 14.78 15.73 5.62
C ARG A 28 15.38 16.64 4.56
N PRO A 29 14.56 17.29 3.72
CA PRO A 29 15.05 18.30 2.77
C PRO A 29 15.84 19.44 3.41
N ASP A 30 15.59 19.75 4.69
CA ASP A 30 16.31 20.76 5.46
C ASP A 30 17.58 20.23 6.16
N GLY A 31 17.96 18.98 5.90
CA GLY A 31 19.16 18.32 6.46
C GLY A 31 19.00 17.82 7.90
N LYS A 32 17.83 17.98 8.51
CA LYS A 32 17.58 17.47 9.87
C LYS A 32 17.29 15.98 9.87
N PRO A 33 17.49 15.28 10.99
CA PRO A 33 17.07 13.88 11.13
C PRO A 33 15.57 13.71 10.87
N VAL A 34 15.23 12.61 10.22
CA VAL A 34 13.83 12.22 9.98
C VAL A 34 13.23 11.70 11.29
N ARG A 35 12.02 12.12 11.61
CA ARG A 35 11.24 11.59 12.73
C ARG A 35 10.69 10.20 12.39
N GLY A 36 10.16 9.53 13.39
CA GLY A 36 9.38 8.33 13.24
C GLY A 36 10.20 7.09 12.91
N TRP A 37 9.56 6.14 12.23
CA TRP A 37 10.18 4.87 11.87
C TRP A 37 9.74 4.41 10.47
N VAL A 38 10.58 3.59 9.86
CA VAL A 38 10.37 3.03 8.53
C VAL A 38 10.76 1.57 8.51
N THR A 39 10.10 0.78 7.68
CA THR A 39 10.58 -0.54 7.29
C THR A 39 10.30 -0.78 5.81
N HIS A 40 11.16 -1.60 5.22
CA HIS A 40 11.09 -1.99 3.81
C HIS A 40 10.45 -3.38 3.67
N HIS A 41 10.28 -3.86 2.47
CA HIS A 41 9.51 -5.06 2.19
C HIS A 41 10.14 -6.37 2.68
N GLU A 42 11.46 -6.44 2.86
CA GLU A 42 12.15 -7.66 3.33
C GLU A 42 12.14 -7.78 4.86
N ASN A 43 10.97 -7.65 5.45
CA ASN A 43 10.79 -7.96 6.86
C ASN A 43 10.90 -9.47 7.10
N ASN A 44 11.49 -9.83 8.22
CA ASN A 44 11.66 -11.23 8.61
C ASN A 44 11.53 -11.37 10.14
N ILE A 45 11.55 -12.61 10.63
CA ILE A 45 11.43 -12.91 12.07
C ILE A 45 12.51 -12.24 12.93
N TRP A 46 13.62 -11.80 12.33
CA TRP A 46 14.70 -11.08 13.00
C TRP A 46 14.47 -9.57 13.07
N GLY A 47 13.37 -9.09 12.49
CA GLY A 47 12.98 -7.68 12.50
C GLY A 47 13.87 -6.81 11.62
N ASN A 48 14.23 -7.25 10.42
CA ASN A 48 14.94 -6.41 9.46
C ASN A 48 14.04 -5.26 9.02
N THR A 49 14.56 -4.03 9.08
CA THR A 49 13.83 -2.82 8.65
C THR A 49 14.57 -2.05 7.55
N ALA A 50 15.85 -2.37 7.32
CA ALA A 50 16.69 -1.69 6.34
C ALA A 50 16.26 -2.01 4.90
N PRO A 51 16.55 -1.12 3.93
CA PRO A 51 16.39 -1.45 2.52
C PRO A 51 17.32 -2.59 2.14
N ALA A 52 16.92 -3.43 1.19
CA ALA A 52 17.77 -4.48 0.69
C ALA A 52 18.99 -3.89 -0.02
N LYS A 53 20.08 -4.65 -0.01
CA LYS A 53 21.41 -4.19 -0.47
C LYS A 53 21.50 -4.00 -1.98
N LYS A 54 20.61 -4.55 -2.76
CA LYS A 54 20.65 -4.56 -4.23
C LYS A 54 19.28 -4.24 -4.82
N ASP A 55 19.33 -3.51 -5.88
CA ASP A 55 18.30 -3.32 -6.89
C ASP A 55 17.06 -2.49 -6.49
N THR A 56 16.55 -1.75 -7.43
CA THR A 56 15.35 -0.92 -7.35
C THR A 56 14.12 -1.65 -6.84
N PRO A 57 13.86 -2.95 -7.17
CA PRO A 57 12.70 -3.68 -6.68
C PRO A 57 12.56 -3.77 -5.16
N HIS A 58 13.67 -3.59 -4.46
CA HIS A 58 13.75 -3.76 -3.00
C HIS A 58 13.67 -2.45 -2.21
N HIS A 59 13.54 -1.30 -2.88
CA HIS A 59 13.32 -0.03 -2.22
C HIS A 59 11.83 0.23 -2.00
N PHE A 60 11.32 -0.16 -0.84
CA PHE A 60 9.91 -0.01 -0.50
C PHE A 60 9.71 0.53 0.93
N PRO A 61 9.91 1.84 1.17
CA PRO A 61 9.78 2.44 2.49
C PRO A 61 8.34 2.52 3.01
N ALA A 62 7.36 2.14 2.23
CA ALA A 62 5.95 2.15 2.63
C ALA A 62 5.54 0.93 3.48
N GLY A 63 6.44 -0.01 3.75
CA GLY A 63 6.14 -1.22 4.53
C GLY A 63 5.57 -0.92 5.92
N ALA A 64 6.16 0.06 6.64
CA ALA A 64 5.68 0.45 7.96
C ALA A 64 4.21 0.90 7.96
N ILE A 65 3.87 1.80 7.04
CA ILE A 65 2.51 2.35 6.97
C ILE A 65 1.49 1.33 6.43
N TRP A 66 1.92 0.38 5.60
CA TRP A 66 1.06 -0.72 5.20
C TRP A 66 0.68 -1.58 6.41
N MET A 67 1.68 -2.05 7.19
CA MET A 67 1.42 -2.86 8.38
C MET A 67 0.63 -2.10 9.47
N CYS A 68 0.74 -0.78 9.56
CA CYS A 68 -0.07 0.02 10.48
C CYS A 68 -1.57 0.01 10.11
N GLN A 69 -1.92 -0.30 8.86
CA GLN A 69 -3.31 -0.48 8.46
C GLN A 69 -3.97 -1.65 9.21
N ASP A 70 -3.24 -2.73 9.46
CA ASP A 70 -3.76 -3.88 10.22
C ASP A 70 -4.06 -3.53 11.68
N ILE A 71 -3.27 -2.61 12.28
CA ILE A 71 -3.55 -2.09 13.63
C ILE A 71 -4.89 -1.35 13.63
N TRP A 72 -5.08 -0.46 12.65
CA TRP A 72 -6.32 0.30 12.52
C TRP A 72 -7.51 -0.60 12.24
N GLU A 73 -7.37 -1.58 11.35
CA GLU A 73 -8.42 -2.54 11.04
C GLU A 73 -8.83 -3.36 12.27
N TYR A 74 -7.86 -3.82 13.06
CA TYR A 74 -8.15 -4.50 14.32
C TYR A 74 -9.00 -3.62 15.24
N TYR A 75 -8.65 -2.35 15.40
CA TYR A 75 -9.45 -1.40 16.18
C TYR A 75 -10.87 -1.24 15.61
N GLN A 76 -11.00 -1.09 14.30
CA GLN A 76 -12.30 -0.91 13.66
C GLN A 76 -13.28 -2.08 13.93
N PHE A 77 -12.77 -3.30 14.03
CA PHE A 77 -13.58 -4.47 14.36
C PHE A 77 -13.89 -4.61 15.85
N ASN A 78 -12.98 -4.26 16.72
CA ASN A 78 -13.12 -4.50 18.16
C ASN A 78 -13.60 -3.28 18.95
N GLN A 79 -13.39 -2.07 18.43
CA GLN A 79 -13.73 -0.79 19.07
C GLN A 79 -13.08 -0.65 20.46
N ASP A 80 -11.95 -1.33 20.69
CA ASP A 80 -11.23 -1.27 21.96
C ASP A 80 -10.36 -0.01 22.03
N ARG A 81 -10.84 0.99 22.76
CA ARG A 81 -10.15 2.26 22.93
C ARG A 81 -8.77 2.10 23.60
N LYS A 82 -8.61 1.16 24.55
CA LYS A 82 -7.33 0.91 25.20
C LYS A 82 -6.29 0.36 24.23
N PHE A 83 -6.74 -0.55 23.34
CA PHE A 83 -5.90 -1.02 22.25
C PHE A 83 -5.46 0.15 21.35
N LEU A 84 -6.38 1.02 20.96
CA LEU A 84 -6.04 2.18 20.13
C LEU A 84 -5.04 3.11 20.83
N GLU A 85 -5.24 3.39 22.11
CA GLU A 85 -4.30 4.19 22.92
C GLU A 85 -2.90 3.57 22.96
N GLU A 86 -2.81 2.24 23.12
CA GLU A 86 -1.55 1.50 23.19
C GLU A 86 -0.75 1.56 21.89
N TYR A 87 -1.43 1.45 20.74
CA TYR A 87 -0.78 1.38 19.42
C TYR A 87 -0.77 2.71 18.66
N TYR A 88 -1.37 3.75 19.22
CA TYR A 88 -1.46 5.07 18.58
C TYR A 88 -0.10 5.64 18.20
N ASP A 89 0.89 5.61 19.12
CA ASP A 89 2.24 6.13 18.85
C ASP A 89 2.94 5.33 17.74
N THR A 90 2.73 4.02 17.67
CA THR A 90 3.29 3.19 16.58
C THR A 90 2.83 3.68 15.22
N MET A 91 1.55 3.97 15.05
CA MET A 91 0.99 4.50 13.81
C MET A 91 1.39 5.96 13.56
N LEU A 92 1.35 6.79 14.60
CA LEU A 92 1.75 8.20 14.51
C LEU A 92 3.19 8.36 14.04
N GLN A 93 4.12 7.61 14.63
CA GLN A 93 5.52 7.70 14.25
C GLN A 93 5.76 7.21 12.81
N ALA A 94 5.03 6.20 12.32
CA ALA A 94 5.08 5.79 10.92
C ALA A 94 4.57 6.89 9.98
N ALA A 95 3.52 7.60 10.37
CA ALA A 95 3.00 8.75 9.59
C ALA A 95 3.98 9.92 9.60
N LEU A 96 4.61 10.25 10.74
CA LEU A 96 5.58 11.34 10.86
C LEU A 96 6.83 11.13 10.03
N PHE A 97 7.27 9.87 9.85
CA PHE A 97 8.32 9.57 8.88
C PHE A 97 7.98 10.13 7.48
N TRP A 98 6.75 9.94 7.04
CA TRP A 98 6.32 10.43 5.73
C TRP A 98 6.11 11.94 5.69
N VAL A 99 5.63 12.57 6.77
CA VAL A 99 5.59 14.04 6.86
C VAL A 99 6.97 14.64 6.60
N ASP A 100 8.02 14.04 7.17
CA ASP A 100 9.39 14.49 7.05
C ASP A 100 10.07 14.08 5.72
N ASN A 101 9.63 12.97 5.10
CA ASN A 101 10.28 12.37 3.92
C ASN A 101 9.59 12.74 2.60
N LEU A 102 8.45 13.41 2.62
CA LEU A 102 7.79 13.90 1.41
C LEU A 102 8.54 15.08 0.79
N TRP A 103 8.57 15.13 -0.53
CA TRP A 103 9.18 16.20 -1.31
C TRP A 103 8.14 16.99 -2.08
N THR A 104 8.36 18.28 -2.25
CA THR A 104 7.53 19.10 -3.12
C THR A 104 7.99 18.93 -4.56
N ASP A 105 7.13 18.42 -5.41
CA ASP A 105 7.37 18.43 -6.85
C ASP A 105 7.24 19.86 -7.37
N LYS A 106 8.36 20.41 -7.85
CA LYS A 106 8.43 21.82 -8.30
C LYS A 106 7.57 22.11 -9.53
N ARG A 107 7.10 21.06 -10.23
CA ARG A 107 6.27 21.20 -11.44
C ARG A 107 4.83 21.58 -11.13
N ASP A 108 4.29 21.12 -9.99
CA ASP A 108 2.89 21.32 -9.61
C ASP A 108 2.68 21.72 -8.14
N GLY A 109 3.75 21.77 -7.35
CA GLY A 109 3.70 22.11 -5.93
C GLY A 109 3.15 21.02 -5.01
N MET A 110 2.84 19.83 -5.54
CA MET A 110 2.30 18.73 -4.75
C MET A 110 3.39 17.94 -4.02
N LEU A 111 3.01 17.35 -2.88
CA LEU A 111 3.88 16.48 -2.11
C LEU A 111 3.90 15.07 -2.70
N VAL A 112 5.10 14.52 -2.84
CA VAL A 112 5.36 13.19 -3.41
C VAL A 112 6.39 12.40 -2.61
N ALA A 113 6.26 11.08 -2.62
CA ALA A 113 7.35 10.20 -2.21
C ALA A 113 8.51 10.32 -3.21
N ASN A 114 9.74 10.51 -2.70
CA ASN A 114 10.94 10.66 -3.53
C ASN A 114 12.20 10.11 -2.80
N PRO A 115 12.93 9.12 -3.35
CA PRO A 115 12.54 8.34 -4.54
C PRO A 115 11.35 7.43 -4.26
N SER A 116 10.65 7.02 -5.30
CA SER A 116 9.58 6.03 -5.20
C SER A 116 9.71 4.99 -6.32
N HIS A 117 9.26 3.78 -6.04
CA HIS A 117 9.36 2.65 -6.96
C HIS A 117 8.06 1.84 -6.94
N SER A 118 7.55 1.48 -8.09
CA SER A 118 6.41 0.57 -8.16
C SER A 118 6.88 -0.88 -8.20
N PRO A 119 6.51 -1.72 -7.23
CA PRO A 119 6.92 -3.12 -7.24
C PRO A 119 6.33 -3.89 -8.44
N GLU A 120 7.10 -4.66 -9.08
CA GLU A 120 8.57 -4.86 -9.04
C GLU A 120 9.14 -4.50 -10.42
N HIS A 121 8.78 -3.38 -10.99
CA HIS A 121 9.19 -2.98 -12.34
C HIS A 121 9.29 -1.45 -12.51
N GLY A 122 9.91 -1.03 -13.60
CA GLY A 122 10.12 0.39 -13.90
C GLY A 122 11.32 0.98 -13.17
N GLU A 123 11.54 2.24 -13.44
CA GLU A 123 12.62 3.02 -12.85
C GLU A 123 12.19 3.70 -11.55
N TYR A 124 13.14 4.22 -10.79
CA TYR A 124 12.85 5.16 -9.73
C TYR A 124 12.12 6.38 -10.29
N SER A 125 11.07 6.77 -9.60
CA SER A 125 10.19 7.85 -10.02
C SER A 125 9.84 8.79 -8.86
N LEU A 126 9.10 9.83 -9.16
CA LEU A 126 8.47 10.69 -8.17
C LEU A 126 7.03 10.26 -7.97
N GLY A 127 6.65 9.95 -6.73
CA GLY A 127 5.27 9.74 -6.36
C GLY A 127 4.56 8.61 -7.11
N CYS A 128 5.13 7.40 -7.13
CA CYS A 128 4.38 6.26 -7.65
C CYS A 128 3.08 6.07 -6.88
N SER A 129 2.04 5.67 -7.59
CA SER A 129 0.66 5.61 -7.10
C SER A 129 0.51 4.77 -5.84
N THR A 130 1.25 3.66 -5.74
CA THR A 130 1.26 2.80 -4.55
C THR A 130 1.70 3.54 -3.30
N SER A 131 2.85 4.22 -3.35
CA SER A 131 3.36 4.97 -2.20
C SER A 131 2.41 6.09 -1.80
N GLN A 132 1.89 6.83 -2.79
CA GLN A 132 0.93 7.91 -2.55
C GLN A 132 -0.36 7.40 -1.89
N ALA A 133 -0.88 6.25 -2.34
CA ALA A 133 -2.06 5.62 -1.77
C ALA A 133 -1.87 5.25 -0.29
N MET A 134 -0.74 4.60 0.03
CA MET A 134 -0.45 4.18 1.39
C MET A 134 -0.22 5.36 2.33
N ILE A 135 0.44 6.43 1.84
CA ILE A 135 0.63 7.67 2.60
C ILE A 135 -0.72 8.36 2.84
N TRP A 136 -1.56 8.42 1.83
CA TRP A 136 -2.92 8.96 1.98
C TRP A 136 -3.70 8.18 3.04
N GLU A 137 -3.63 6.86 3.02
CA GLU A 137 -4.36 6.00 3.95
C GLU A 137 -3.89 6.21 5.39
N ILE A 138 -2.57 6.14 5.65
CA ILE A 138 -2.07 6.33 7.02
C ILE A 138 -2.37 7.73 7.57
N PHE A 139 -2.31 8.76 6.74
CA PHE A 139 -2.67 10.11 7.18
C PHE A 139 -4.15 10.21 7.58
N ASN A 140 -5.04 9.61 6.80
CA ASN A 140 -6.47 9.53 7.15
C ASN A 140 -6.74 8.65 8.37
N ILE A 141 -6.01 7.55 8.53
CA ILE A 141 -6.07 6.71 9.74
C ILE A 141 -5.71 7.55 10.96
N MET A 142 -4.61 8.32 10.91
CA MET A 142 -4.18 9.14 12.04
C MET A 142 -5.18 10.24 12.38
N ILE A 143 -5.79 10.88 11.38
CA ILE A 143 -6.83 11.89 11.59
C ILE A 143 -8.07 11.26 12.25
N LYS A 144 -8.48 10.06 11.84
CA LYS A 144 -9.60 9.34 12.46
C LYS A 144 -9.25 8.88 13.88
N ALA A 145 -8.10 8.23 14.05
CA ALA A 145 -7.64 7.74 15.35
C ALA A 145 -7.48 8.87 16.37
N SER A 146 -6.99 10.02 15.96
CA SER A 146 -6.87 11.19 16.83
C SER A 146 -8.22 11.69 17.33
N LYS A 147 -9.26 11.69 16.50
CA LYS A 147 -10.63 12.05 16.90
C LYS A 147 -11.19 11.07 17.92
N GLU A 148 -11.00 9.77 17.70
CA GLU A 148 -11.44 8.73 18.66
C GLU A 148 -10.80 8.91 20.04
N LEU A 149 -9.58 9.45 20.08
CA LEU A 149 -8.82 9.65 21.32
C LEU A 149 -8.94 11.09 21.89
N GLY A 150 -9.59 12.01 21.19
CA GLY A 150 -9.68 13.43 21.59
C GLY A 150 -8.35 14.18 21.41
N ARG A 151 -7.56 13.79 20.41
CA ARG A 151 -6.21 14.31 20.10
C ARG A 151 -6.13 15.04 18.75
N GLU A 152 -7.27 15.38 18.16
CA GLU A 152 -7.37 16.04 16.84
C GLU A 152 -6.67 17.41 16.78
N ASN A 153 -6.40 18.01 17.94
CA ASN A 153 -5.73 19.30 18.05
C ASN A 153 -4.20 19.20 18.24
N ASP A 154 -3.65 17.99 18.36
CA ASP A 154 -2.21 17.77 18.54
C ASP A 154 -1.43 18.38 17.34
N PRO A 155 -0.26 18.99 17.58
CA PRO A 155 0.54 19.61 16.51
C PRO A 155 0.85 18.66 15.37
N GLU A 156 1.18 17.41 15.67
CA GLU A 156 1.51 16.37 14.70
C GLU A 156 0.33 16.06 13.77
N ILE A 157 -0.90 16.07 14.29
CA ILE A 157 -2.11 15.84 13.49
C ILE A 157 -2.38 17.02 12.56
N LYS A 158 -2.05 18.24 12.97
CA LYS A 158 -2.12 19.43 12.10
C LYS A 158 -1.09 19.35 10.97
N GLU A 159 0.14 18.89 11.26
CA GLU A 159 1.17 18.66 10.23
C GLU A 159 0.73 17.58 9.23
N ILE A 160 0.19 16.46 9.72
CA ILE A 160 -0.35 15.37 8.89
C ILE A 160 -1.48 15.89 8.00
N SER A 161 -2.42 16.65 8.56
CA SER A 161 -3.55 17.22 7.81
C SER A 161 -3.08 18.21 6.73
N ALA A 162 -2.10 19.04 7.05
CA ALA A 162 -1.50 19.98 6.09
C ALA A 162 -0.76 19.26 4.96
N SER A 163 -0.06 18.17 5.27
CA SER A 163 0.62 17.32 4.28
C SER A 163 -0.38 16.58 3.39
N LEU A 164 -1.44 16.03 3.98
CA LEU A 164 -2.53 15.36 3.24
C LEU A 164 -3.19 16.29 2.21
N ALA A 165 -3.43 17.54 2.58
CA ALA A 165 -4.05 18.53 1.69
C ALA A 165 -3.20 18.87 0.45
N LYS A 166 -1.88 18.61 0.50
CA LYS A 166 -0.94 18.82 -0.60
C LYS A 166 -0.46 17.53 -1.25
N LEU A 167 -0.89 16.38 -0.77
CA LEU A 167 -0.43 15.10 -1.29
C LEU A 167 -0.91 14.89 -2.73
N SER A 168 0.01 14.48 -3.62
CA SER A 168 -0.35 14.15 -5.00
C SER A 168 -1.31 12.97 -5.01
N GLY A 169 -2.48 13.18 -5.59
CA GLY A 169 -3.54 12.18 -5.69
C GLY A 169 -3.41 11.24 -6.90
N PRO A 170 -4.40 10.37 -7.09
CA PRO A 170 -4.46 9.45 -8.22
C PRO A 170 -4.66 10.18 -9.55
N LYS A 171 -4.24 9.54 -10.64
CA LYS A 171 -4.35 10.08 -12.00
C LYS A 171 -4.91 9.04 -12.97
N ILE A 172 -5.48 9.55 -14.06
CA ILE A 172 -5.96 8.74 -15.20
C ILE A 172 -5.12 9.11 -16.41
N GLY A 173 -4.57 8.12 -17.08
CA GLY A 173 -3.72 8.29 -18.24
C GLY A 173 -4.48 8.44 -19.55
N LEU A 174 -3.75 8.69 -20.63
CA LEU A 174 -4.30 8.90 -21.98
C LEU A 174 -5.06 7.70 -22.53
N GLY A 175 -4.72 6.48 -22.09
CA GLY A 175 -5.46 5.25 -22.44
C GLY A 175 -6.70 5.01 -21.57
N GLY A 176 -7.04 5.93 -20.67
CA GLY A 176 -8.14 5.76 -19.73
C GLY A 176 -7.79 4.86 -18.54
N GLN A 177 -6.57 4.36 -18.46
CA GLN A 177 -6.09 3.50 -17.37
C GLN A 177 -5.83 4.31 -16.09
N PHE A 178 -5.92 3.63 -14.95
CA PHE A 178 -5.45 4.18 -13.66
C PHE A 178 -3.92 4.14 -13.64
N MET A 179 -3.29 5.32 -13.48
CA MET A 179 -1.85 5.47 -13.63
C MET A 179 -1.08 4.84 -12.46
N GLU A 180 -0.04 4.11 -12.78
CA GLU A 180 0.87 3.49 -11.82
C GLU A 180 1.97 4.47 -11.36
N TRP A 181 2.36 5.38 -12.22
CA TRP A 181 3.33 6.44 -11.92
C TRP A 181 2.67 7.83 -11.99
N LYS A 182 3.28 8.81 -11.35
CA LYS A 182 2.81 10.20 -11.42
C LYS A 182 2.89 10.75 -12.86
N ASP A 183 3.94 10.38 -13.56
CA ASP A 183 4.16 10.72 -14.96
C ASP A 183 3.78 9.52 -15.83
N GLU A 184 3.11 9.78 -16.95
CA GLU A 184 2.69 8.73 -17.84
C GLU A 184 3.89 8.11 -18.57
N VAL A 185 3.99 6.81 -18.54
CA VAL A 185 5.02 6.04 -19.23
C VAL A 185 4.38 5.07 -20.23
N THR A 186 5.10 4.73 -21.29
CA THR A 186 4.59 3.88 -22.37
C THR A 186 4.08 2.53 -21.87
N LYS A 187 4.74 1.93 -20.90
CA LYS A 187 4.30 0.67 -20.29
C LYS A 187 2.94 0.77 -19.62
N ASP A 188 2.65 1.91 -18.98
CA ASP A 188 1.39 2.15 -18.31
C ASP A 188 0.25 2.30 -19.31
N ILE A 189 0.49 3.01 -20.42
CA ILE A 189 -0.50 3.21 -21.49
C ILE A 189 -0.86 1.92 -22.21
N ASN A 190 0.15 1.13 -22.57
CA ASN A 190 -0.05 -0.13 -23.31
C ASN A 190 -0.44 -1.28 -22.38
N GLY A 191 -0.43 -1.03 -21.08
CA GLY A 191 -0.54 -2.03 -20.03
C GLY A 191 0.61 -3.03 -20.09
N ASP A 192 1.31 -3.23 -19.01
CA ASP A 192 2.26 -4.34 -18.89
C ASP A 192 1.42 -5.62 -18.73
N GLY A 193 0.83 -6.04 -19.86
CA GLY A 193 -0.12 -7.14 -19.90
C GLY A 193 0.45 -8.38 -19.24
N GLY A 194 -0.25 -8.89 -18.23
CA GLY A 194 0.19 -10.05 -17.47
C GLY A 194 1.18 -9.77 -16.33
N HIS A 195 1.61 -8.52 -16.10
CA HIS A 195 2.39 -8.23 -14.89
C HIS A 195 1.55 -8.52 -13.65
N ARG A 196 2.10 -9.30 -12.72
CA ARG A 196 1.37 -9.82 -11.57
C ARG A 196 1.01 -8.75 -10.53
N HIS A 197 1.83 -7.70 -10.40
CA HIS A 197 1.58 -6.63 -9.45
C HIS A 197 0.54 -5.64 -9.95
N THR A 198 -0.41 -5.33 -9.07
CA THR A 198 -1.49 -4.34 -9.26
C THR A 198 -1.56 -3.38 -8.07
N ASN A 199 -0.43 -3.21 -7.42
CA ASN A 199 -0.26 -2.44 -6.18
C ASN A 199 -0.68 -0.97 -6.30
N HIS A 200 -0.61 -0.37 -7.48
CA HIS A 200 -1.11 0.99 -7.71
C HIS A 200 -2.63 1.11 -7.52
N LEU A 201 -3.38 0.00 -7.54
CA LEU A 201 -4.81 -0.02 -7.20
C LEU A 201 -5.09 -0.08 -5.69
N PHE A 202 -4.07 0.07 -4.85
CA PHE A 202 -4.21 0.16 -3.39
C PHE A 202 -5.23 1.22 -2.96
N TRP A 203 -5.41 2.28 -3.72
CA TRP A 203 -6.45 3.30 -3.50
C TRP A 203 -7.87 2.71 -3.35
N LEU A 204 -8.14 1.57 -4.00
CA LEU A 204 -9.41 0.86 -3.98
C LEU A 204 -9.44 -0.22 -2.88
N HIS A 205 -8.36 -1.02 -2.78
CA HIS A 205 -8.22 -2.12 -1.82
C HIS A 205 -6.74 -2.49 -1.60
N PRO A 206 -6.27 -2.68 -0.36
CA PRO A 206 -7.00 -2.57 0.92
C PRO A 206 -7.27 -1.12 1.37
N GLY A 207 -6.77 -0.13 0.66
CA GLY A 207 -7.08 1.27 0.94
C GLY A 207 -8.57 1.60 0.80
N SER A 208 -8.95 2.77 1.25
CA SER A 208 -10.34 3.22 1.35
C SER A 208 -10.62 4.54 0.62
N ALA A 209 -9.64 5.02 -0.15
CA ALA A 209 -9.74 6.32 -0.80
C ALA A 209 -10.80 6.36 -1.90
N ILE A 210 -10.89 5.30 -2.71
CA ILE A 210 -11.83 5.19 -3.82
C ILE A 210 -12.86 4.10 -3.50
N VAL A 211 -14.14 4.47 -3.55
CA VAL A 211 -15.25 3.56 -3.29
C VAL A 211 -16.25 3.67 -4.45
N ALA A 212 -16.33 2.64 -5.27
CA ALA A 212 -17.27 2.62 -6.39
C ALA A 212 -18.71 2.86 -5.91
N GLY A 213 -19.43 3.73 -6.61
CA GLY A 213 -20.80 4.10 -6.30
C GLY A 213 -20.97 5.25 -5.29
N ARG A 214 -19.90 5.69 -4.61
CA ARG A 214 -19.99 6.74 -3.57
C ARG A 214 -20.15 8.15 -4.15
N SER A 215 -19.44 8.48 -5.23
CA SER A 215 -19.48 9.79 -5.88
C SER A 215 -19.08 9.71 -7.36
N GLU A 216 -19.32 10.79 -8.13
CA GLU A 216 -18.84 10.89 -9.51
C GLU A 216 -17.31 10.80 -9.61
N TRP A 217 -16.61 11.43 -8.66
CA TRP A 217 -15.17 11.35 -8.58
C TRP A 217 -14.70 9.91 -8.39
N ASP A 218 -15.28 9.19 -7.43
CA ASP A 218 -14.96 7.78 -7.18
C ASP A 218 -15.24 6.91 -8.41
N ASN A 219 -16.39 7.12 -9.04
CA ASN A 219 -16.79 6.34 -10.21
C ASN A 219 -15.84 6.55 -11.40
N LYS A 220 -15.38 7.78 -11.61
CA LYS A 220 -14.39 8.09 -12.64
C LYS A 220 -13.11 7.27 -12.48
N TYR A 221 -12.58 7.20 -11.25
CA TYR A 221 -11.40 6.40 -10.96
C TYR A 221 -11.67 4.90 -10.95
N ALA A 222 -12.84 4.47 -10.49
CA ALA A 222 -13.26 3.08 -10.55
C ALA A 222 -13.30 2.56 -12.00
N GLU A 223 -13.79 3.34 -12.97
CA GLU A 223 -13.76 2.98 -14.39
C GLU A 223 -12.31 2.89 -14.91
N ALA A 224 -11.43 3.82 -14.55
CA ALA A 224 -10.02 3.75 -14.92
C ALA A 224 -9.32 2.50 -14.35
N MET A 225 -9.67 2.09 -13.13
CA MET A 225 -9.17 0.85 -12.52
C MET A 225 -9.66 -0.39 -13.26
N LYS A 226 -10.89 -0.39 -13.77
CA LYS A 226 -11.38 -1.48 -14.64
C LYS A 226 -10.59 -1.58 -15.94
N VAL A 227 -10.21 -0.45 -16.54
CA VAL A 227 -9.32 -0.44 -17.73
C VAL A 227 -7.99 -1.11 -17.37
N THR A 228 -7.35 -0.71 -16.29
CA THR A 228 -6.10 -1.32 -15.80
C THR A 228 -6.24 -2.82 -15.57
N LEU A 229 -7.27 -3.25 -14.84
CA LEU A 229 -7.49 -4.67 -14.53
C LEU A 229 -7.78 -5.51 -15.78
N ASN A 230 -8.49 -4.95 -16.76
CA ASN A 230 -8.72 -5.61 -18.04
C ASN A 230 -7.42 -5.82 -18.81
N THR A 231 -6.54 -4.83 -18.82
CA THR A 231 -5.23 -4.92 -19.47
C THR A 231 -4.30 -5.91 -18.76
N ARG A 232 -4.27 -5.92 -17.42
CA ARG A 232 -3.49 -6.88 -16.61
C ARG A 232 -4.01 -8.31 -16.75
N GLY A 233 -5.29 -8.49 -17.06
CA GLY A 233 -5.94 -9.78 -17.20
C GLY A 233 -6.15 -10.51 -15.90
N ASP A 234 -6.80 -11.66 -15.96
CA ASP A 234 -7.20 -12.48 -14.82
C ASP A 234 -6.10 -13.45 -14.35
N ALA A 235 -5.12 -13.72 -15.20
CA ALA A 235 -4.00 -14.62 -14.87
C ALA A 235 -3.06 -13.99 -13.83
N GLY A 236 -2.30 -14.84 -13.14
CA GLY A 236 -1.31 -14.41 -12.18
C GLY A 236 -1.05 -15.48 -11.12
N THR A 237 -0.13 -15.19 -10.22
CA THR A 237 0.14 -15.95 -9.00
C THR A 237 -1.06 -15.87 -8.07
N GLY A 238 -1.17 -16.75 -7.08
CA GLY A 238 -2.37 -16.83 -6.27
C GLY A 238 -2.66 -15.56 -5.49
N TRP A 239 -1.66 -14.97 -4.79
CA TRP A 239 -1.86 -13.68 -4.11
C TRP A 239 -2.29 -12.56 -5.07
N SER A 240 -1.79 -12.55 -6.30
CA SER A 240 -2.20 -11.59 -7.33
C SER A 240 -3.67 -11.79 -7.75
N LYS A 241 -4.10 -13.05 -7.90
CA LYS A 241 -5.50 -13.38 -8.17
C LYS A 241 -6.40 -13.01 -7.00
N ALA A 242 -5.98 -13.31 -5.77
CA ALA A 242 -6.72 -12.95 -4.56
C ALA A 242 -6.91 -11.43 -4.48
N TRP A 243 -5.89 -10.67 -4.81
CA TRP A 243 -6.00 -9.20 -4.83
C TRP A 243 -6.93 -8.71 -5.95
N LYS A 244 -6.79 -9.24 -7.17
CA LYS A 244 -7.70 -8.93 -8.29
C LYS A 244 -9.15 -9.29 -7.99
N LEU A 245 -9.39 -10.42 -7.33
CA LEU A 245 -10.72 -10.80 -6.84
C LEU A 245 -11.33 -9.72 -5.95
N ASN A 246 -10.57 -9.22 -4.99
CA ASN A 246 -11.00 -8.16 -4.09
C ASN A 246 -11.27 -6.84 -4.83
N PHE A 247 -10.43 -6.50 -5.82
CA PHE A 247 -10.69 -5.32 -6.65
C PHE A 247 -12.02 -5.43 -7.39
N TRP A 248 -12.30 -6.56 -8.04
CA TRP A 248 -13.57 -6.74 -8.77
C TRP A 248 -14.78 -6.75 -7.83
N ALA A 249 -14.64 -7.30 -6.63
CA ALA A 249 -15.68 -7.20 -5.59
C ALA A 249 -15.95 -5.74 -5.21
N ARG A 250 -14.90 -4.94 -4.99
CA ARG A 250 -15.00 -3.51 -4.69
C ARG A 250 -15.53 -2.68 -5.86
N LEU A 251 -15.35 -3.15 -7.10
CA LEU A 251 -15.89 -2.55 -8.32
C LEU A 251 -17.31 -3.05 -8.65
N HIS A 252 -17.92 -3.84 -7.77
CA HIS A 252 -19.25 -4.41 -7.88
C HIS A 252 -19.43 -5.40 -9.05
N ASP A 253 -18.34 -5.98 -9.57
CA ASP A 253 -18.38 -7.08 -10.53
C ASP A 253 -18.27 -8.43 -9.82
N GLY A 254 -19.38 -8.88 -9.24
CA GLY A 254 -19.45 -10.14 -8.51
C GLY A 254 -19.21 -11.37 -9.39
N ASN A 255 -19.60 -11.33 -10.67
CA ASN A 255 -19.39 -12.45 -11.58
C ASN A 255 -17.90 -12.65 -11.88
N ARG A 256 -17.16 -11.59 -12.11
CA ARG A 256 -15.71 -11.67 -12.35
C ARG A 256 -14.95 -12.03 -11.09
N SER A 257 -15.36 -11.48 -9.94
CA SER A 257 -14.83 -11.86 -8.62
C SER A 257 -15.00 -13.35 -8.37
N HIS A 258 -16.19 -13.91 -8.62
CA HIS A 258 -16.48 -15.35 -8.46
C HIS A 258 -15.62 -16.22 -9.41
N LYS A 259 -15.51 -15.83 -10.68
CA LYS A 259 -14.65 -16.52 -11.66
C LYS A 259 -13.18 -16.57 -11.20
N LEU A 260 -12.68 -15.49 -10.62
CA LEU A 260 -11.32 -15.44 -10.08
C LEU A 260 -11.18 -16.33 -8.84
N LEU A 261 -12.18 -16.38 -7.97
CA LEU A 261 -12.21 -17.28 -6.82
C LEU A 261 -12.15 -18.74 -7.26
N GLU A 262 -12.98 -19.15 -8.21
CA GLU A 262 -12.93 -20.51 -8.78
C GLU A 262 -11.54 -20.84 -9.35
N SER A 263 -10.93 -19.86 -10.05
CA SER A 263 -9.59 -20.02 -10.62
C SER A 263 -8.50 -20.11 -9.55
N ALA A 264 -8.65 -19.38 -8.44
CA ALA A 264 -7.70 -19.38 -7.33
C ALA A 264 -7.74 -20.71 -6.53
N LEU A 265 -8.89 -21.35 -6.46
CA LEU A 265 -9.08 -22.63 -5.74
C LEU A 265 -8.77 -23.87 -6.58
N LYS A 266 -8.40 -23.73 -7.85
CA LYS A 266 -8.01 -24.87 -8.67
C LYS A 266 -6.66 -25.44 -8.23
N LEU A 267 -6.57 -26.77 -8.16
CA LEU A 267 -5.30 -27.43 -7.87
C LEU A 267 -4.28 -27.14 -8.98
N THR A 268 -3.13 -26.68 -8.57
CA THR A 268 -1.99 -26.46 -9.47
C THR A 268 -1.33 -27.79 -9.80
N LYS A 269 -1.08 -28.02 -11.09
CA LYS A 269 -0.32 -29.17 -11.56
C LYS A 269 1.19 -28.87 -11.48
N PRO A 270 2.04 -29.90 -11.26
CA PRO A 270 3.49 -29.73 -11.38
C PRO A 270 3.87 -29.12 -12.74
N GLY A 271 4.72 -28.11 -12.73
CA GLY A 271 5.15 -27.40 -13.94
C GLY A 271 4.19 -26.35 -14.48
N ALA A 272 3.05 -26.09 -13.85
CA ALA A 272 2.18 -24.98 -14.20
C ALA A 272 2.85 -23.64 -13.83
N ASN A 273 2.75 -22.66 -14.73
CA ASN A 273 3.41 -21.37 -14.52
C ASN A 273 2.63 -20.40 -13.62
N PHE A 274 1.32 -20.59 -13.41
CA PHE A 274 0.49 -19.66 -12.66
C PHE A 274 -0.65 -20.33 -11.91
N GLY A 275 -0.82 -19.90 -10.71
CA GLY A 275 -1.92 -19.74 -9.79
C GLY A 275 -2.98 -20.81 -9.64
N GLY A 276 -3.36 -21.01 -8.47
CA GLY A 276 -4.26 -21.93 -7.83
C GLY A 276 -3.66 -22.32 -6.49
N VAL A 277 -4.01 -23.46 -5.99
CA VAL A 277 -3.50 -23.98 -4.72
C VAL A 277 -2.74 -25.30 -4.93
N TYR A 278 -1.75 -25.53 -4.10
CA TYR A 278 -1.11 -26.85 -3.98
C TYR A 278 -1.97 -27.80 -3.14
N THR A 279 -1.63 -29.08 -3.12
CA THR A 279 -2.37 -30.09 -2.35
C THR A 279 -2.43 -29.85 -0.85
N ASN A 280 -1.52 -29.05 -0.32
CA ASN A 280 -1.51 -28.59 1.06
C ASN A 280 -2.32 -27.30 1.29
N LEU A 281 -3.06 -26.85 0.29
CA LEU A 281 -3.91 -25.66 0.27
C LEU A 281 -3.16 -24.31 0.28
N PHE A 282 -1.82 -24.33 0.25
CA PHE A 282 -1.06 -23.10 0.07
C PHE A 282 -1.21 -22.55 -1.35
N ASP A 283 -1.20 -21.24 -1.44
CA ASP A 283 -1.21 -20.53 -2.69
C ASP A 283 -0.01 -20.90 -3.59
N ALA A 284 -0.30 -21.07 -4.87
CA ALA A 284 0.72 -21.42 -5.85
C ALA A 284 1.40 -20.18 -6.44
N HIS A 285 2.65 -19.99 -6.08
CA HIS A 285 3.58 -19.08 -6.71
C HIS A 285 4.81 -19.85 -7.19
N PRO A 286 4.71 -20.65 -8.29
CA PRO A 286 5.84 -21.45 -8.73
C PRO A 286 7.12 -20.61 -8.95
N PRO A 287 8.29 -21.07 -8.49
CA PRO A 287 8.56 -22.41 -7.91
C PRO A 287 8.32 -22.55 -6.40
N PHE A 288 7.78 -21.55 -5.72
CA PHE A 288 7.57 -21.59 -4.26
C PHE A 288 6.08 -21.47 -3.90
N GLN A 289 5.80 -21.69 -2.64
CA GLN A 289 4.49 -21.54 -2.01
C GLN A 289 4.47 -20.23 -1.25
N ILE A 290 3.35 -19.51 -1.32
CA ILE A 290 3.11 -18.30 -0.54
C ILE A 290 1.71 -18.41 0.05
N ASP A 291 1.55 -17.98 1.32
CA ASP A 291 0.30 -17.88 2.07
C ASP A 291 -0.37 -19.21 2.36
#